data_c052a0d60523a9a7915ff7651a904fa3
#
_entry.id   c052a0d60523a9a7915ff7651a904fa3
#
_cell.length_a   1.000
_cell.length_b   1.000
_cell.length_c   1.000
_cell.angle_alpha   90.00
_cell.angle_beta   90.00
_cell.angle_gamma   90.00
#
_symmetry.space_group_name_H-M   'P 1'
#
loop_
_entity.id
_entity.type
_entity.pdbx_description
1 polymer ?
#
loop_
_entity_poly.entity_id
_entity_poly.type
_entity_poly.pdbx_seq_one_letter_code
_entity_poly.pdbx_strand_id
1 'polypeptide(L)'
;MTGSEEPPAFRLAYVPGVTPTKWVRIWNERLPGTPLTLVGVPAAEAAALLRDSGADAGFVRLPVDRTDLSAIPLYTETTVVVIPKDHEATAVEELSPEDLAEETVLHPLDDTLGWERPPGRPAFERPATTEDAVELVAAGVGLLVVPQSLARLYHRKDLTYRPLTDAPESRIALSWPEERTTDLVEEFIGIVRGRTVNSTRGRPPTPPQPKAKSKAKRSDDKKSATPRKPAAGKQPRGGAKRGKPRRRP
;
A
#
# COMPACT_ATOMS: atom_id res chain seq x y z
N MET A 1 11.63 -6.37 -42.77
CA MET A 1 10.58 -5.81 -41.88
C MET A 1 11.09 -5.93 -40.47
N THR A 2 11.74 -4.90 -39.97
CA THR A 2 12.19 -4.80 -38.59
C THR A 2 10.96 -4.42 -37.74
N GLY A 3 10.37 -5.43 -37.10
CA GLY A 3 9.36 -5.18 -36.07
C GLY A 3 10.03 -4.38 -34.94
N SER A 4 9.63 -3.13 -34.77
CA SER A 4 9.94 -2.38 -33.55
C SER A 4 9.22 -3.12 -32.41
N GLU A 5 9.93 -3.93 -31.67
CA GLU A 5 9.46 -4.41 -30.37
C GLU A 5 9.30 -3.16 -29.50
N GLU A 6 8.05 -2.80 -29.26
CA GLU A 6 7.73 -1.76 -28.27
C GLU A 6 8.35 -2.17 -26.94
N PRO A 7 9.08 -1.28 -26.25
CA PRO A 7 9.69 -1.64 -24.98
C PRO A 7 8.62 -2.18 -24.01
N PRO A 8 8.93 -3.21 -23.22
CA PRO A 8 7.97 -3.78 -22.29
C PRO A 8 7.46 -2.68 -21.35
N ALA A 9 6.16 -2.41 -21.39
CA ALA A 9 5.48 -1.46 -20.52
C ALA A 9 4.71 -2.23 -19.44
N PHE A 10 4.66 -1.69 -18.21
CA PHE A 10 3.90 -2.26 -17.11
C PHE A 10 2.64 -1.44 -16.88
N ARG A 11 1.47 -2.09 -16.95
CA ARG A 11 0.17 -1.45 -16.70
C ARG A 11 -0.33 -1.80 -15.31
N LEU A 12 -0.54 -0.78 -14.49
CA LEU A 12 -1.02 -0.91 -13.12
C LEU A 12 -2.42 -0.35 -12.99
N ALA A 13 -3.40 -1.21 -12.79
CA ALA A 13 -4.76 -0.79 -12.49
C ALA A 13 -4.87 -0.25 -11.06
N TYR A 14 -5.79 0.67 -10.82
CA TYR A 14 -6.12 1.11 -9.47
C TYR A 14 -7.58 1.56 -9.37
N VAL A 15 -8.21 1.24 -8.24
CA VAL A 15 -9.58 1.62 -7.94
C VAL A 15 -9.66 3.00 -7.28
N PRO A 16 -10.81 3.70 -7.33
CA PRO A 16 -11.00 4.99 -6.68
C PRO A 16 -10.60 4.97 -5.19
N GLY A 17 -9.95 6.06 -4.75
CA GLY A 17 -9.45 6.22 -3.38
C GLY A 17 -8.03 5.69 -3.17
N VAL A 18 -7.52 4.77 -4.01
CA VAL A 18 -6.13 4.30 -3.92
C VAL A 18 -5.18 5.29 -4.59
N THR A 19 -4.07 5.62 -3.90
CA THR A 19 -3.03 6.52 -4.41
C THR A 19 -1.73 5.74 -4.66
N PRO A 20 -1.44 5.30 -5.90
CA PRO A 20 -0.29 4.47 -6.21
C PRO A 20 1.05 5.21 -6.28
N THR A 21 1.06 6.55 -6.18
CA THR A 21 2.22 7.45 -6.42
C THR A 21 3.51 6.99 -5.73
N LYS A 22 3.44 6.50 -4.49
CA LYS A 22 4.61 6.00 -3.75
C LYS A 22 5.31 4.85 -4.48
N TRP A 23 4.54 3.87 -4.95
CA TRP A 23 5.07 2.67 -5.61
C TRP A 23 5.52 2.97 -7.05
N VAL A 24 4.78 3.84 -7.75
CA VAL A 24 5.16 4.33 -9.10
C VAL A 24 6.51 5.05 -9.06
N ARG A 25 6.74 5.90 -8.05
CA ARG A 25 8.04 6.56 -7.88
C ARG A 25 9.17 5.55 -7.70
N ILE A 26 8.98 4.54 -6.82
CA ILE A 26 10.00 3.51 -6.58
C ILE A 26 10.23 2.67 -7.85
N TRP A 27 9.17 2.36 -8.61
CA TRP A 27 9.29 1.67 -9.89
C TRP A 27 10.17 2.45 -10.88
N ASN A 28 9.88 3.72 -11.10
CA ASN A 28 10.63 4.57 -12.01
C ASN A 28 12.11 4.73 -11.61
N GLU A 29 12.38 4.74 -10.28
CA GLU A 29 13.75 4.76 -9.76
C GLU A 29 14.49 3.45 -10.04
N ARG A 30 13.82 2.31 -9.96
CA ARG A 30 14.44 0.99 -10.14
C ARG A 30 14.51 0.50 -11.57
N LEU A 31 13.51 0.83 -12.37
CA LEU A 31 13.29 0.36 -13.73
C LEU A 31 13.10 1.53 -14.71
N PRO A 32 14.08 2.45 -14.85
CA PRO A 32 13.93 3.65 -15.68
C PRO A 32 13.71 3.34 -17.17
N GLY A 33 14.07 2.13 -17.62
CA GLY A 33 13.84 1.66 -19.00
C GLY A 33 12.50 0.97 -19.24
N THR A 34 11.66 0.80 -18.20
CA THR A 34 10.36 0.11 -18.29
C THR A 34 9.25 1.07 -17.85
N PRO A 35 8.54 1.72 -18.80
CA PRO A 35 7.45 2.63 -18.46
C PRO A 35 6.35 1.94 -17.64
N LEU A 36 5.82 2.65 -16.62
CA LEU A 36 4.64 2.22 -15.88
C LEU A 36 3.48 3.15 -16.22
N THR A 37 2.39 2.55 -16.71
CA THR A 37 1.15 3.26 -17.04
C THR A 37 0.09 2.95 -15.98
N LEU A 38 -0.58 3.98 -15.49
CA LEU A 38 -1.70 3.85 -14.55
C LEU A 38 -3.03 3.73 -15.30
N VAL A 39 -3.86 2.78 -14.90
CA VAL A 39 -5.20 2.53 -15.45
C VAL A 39 -6.22 2.67 -14.32
N GLY A 40 -6.96 3.77 -14.28
CA GLY A 40 -8.08 3.97 -13.36
C GLY A 40 -9.25 3.07 -13.77
N VAL A 41 -9.86 2.37 -12.81
CA VAL A 41 -10.95 1.44 -13.09
C VAL A 41 -11.97 1.45 -11.93
N PRO A 42 -13.29 1.38 -12.18
CA PRO A 42 -14.30 1.18 -11.15
C PRO A 42 -14.02 -0.08 -10.33
N ALA A 43 -14.32 -0.05 -9.03
CA ALA A 43 -14.01 -1.18 -8.14
C ALA A 43 -14.64 -2.50 -8.62
N ALA A 44 -15.88 -2.46 -9.13
CA ALA A 44 -16.60 -3.62 -9.64
C ALA A 44 -15.95 -4.22 -10.90
N GLU A 45 -15.24 -3.42 -11.69
CA GLU A 45 -14.66 -3.84 -12.98
C GLU A 45 -13.19 -4.27 -12.85
N ALA A 46 -12.54 -4.01 -11.72
CA ALA A 46 -11.10 -4.21 -11.56
C ALA A 46 -10.67 -5.66 -11.78
N ALA A 47 -11.43 -6.63 -11.28
CA ALA A 47 -11.11 -8.04 -11.45
C ALA A 47 -11.25 -8.50 -12.91
N ALA A 48 -12.29 -8.05 -13.62
CA ALA A 48 -12.49 -8.33 -15.04
C ALA A 48 -11.37 -7.72 -15.89
N LEU A 49 -11.00 -6.46 -15.64
CA LEU A 49 -9.89 -5.80 -16.31
C LEU A 49 -8.59 -6.60 -16.22
N LEU A 50 -8.27 -7.16 -15.04
CA LEU A 50 -7.08 -7.98 -14.84
C LEU A 50 -7.17 -9.30 -15.64
N ARG A 51 -8.33 -9.97 -15.64
CA ARG A 51 -8.57 -11.20 -16.40
C ARG A 51 -8.42 -10.97 -17.90
N ASP A 52 -8.97 -9.89 -18.39
CA ASP A 52 -8.97 -9.50 -19.81
C ASP A 52 -7.64 -8.90 -20.30
N SER A 53 -6.59 -8.97 -19.45
CA SER A 53 -5.27 -8.41 -19.80
C SER A 53 -5.26 -6.89 -20.02
N GLY A 54 -6.23 -6.16 -19.47
CA GLY A 54 -6.27 -4.71 -19.49
C GLY A 54 -5.19 -4.06 -18.61
N ALA A 55 -4.68 -4.82 -17.60
CA ALA A 55 -3.53 -4.45 -16.79
C ALA A 55 -2.75 -5.70 -16.35
N ASP A 56 -1.49 -5.51 -15.96
CA ASP A 56 -0.59 -6.59 -15.53
C ASP A 56 -0.77 -6.91 -14.05
N ALA A 57 -1.06 -5.89 -13.24
CA ALA A 57 -1.44 -5.99 -11.85
C ALA A 57 -2.37 -4.82 -11.49
N GLY A 58 -3.01 -4.89 -10.32
CA GLY A 58 -3.90 -3.81 -9.89
C GLY A 58 -4.09 -3.74 -8.38
N PHE A 59 -4.31 -2.53 -7.88
CA PHE A 59 -4.84 -2.32 -6.54
C PHE A 59 -6.35 -2.44 -6.59
N VAL A 60 -6.88 -3.45 -5.90
CA VAL A 60 -8.30 -3.83 -5.92
C VAL A 60 -8.88 -3.81 -4.50
N ARG A 61 -10.20 -3.71 -4.38
CA ARG A 61 -10.91 -3.90 -3.12
C ARG A 61 -11.25 -5.37 -2.91
N LEU A 62 -11.06 -5.85 -1.69
CA LEU A 62 -11.48 -7.21 -1.31
C LEU A 62 -12.94 -7.19 -0.85
N PRO A 63 -13.69 -8.30 -1.05
CA PRO A 63 -13.23 -9.58 -1.59
C PRO A 63 -13.05 -9.55 -3.11
N VAL A 64 -12.14 -10.37 -3.62
CA VAL A 64 -11.97 -10.66 -5.04
C VAL A 64 -12.00 -12.18 -5.24
N ASP A 65 -12.64 -12.65 -6.29
CA ASP A 65 -12.59 -14.05 -6.68
C ASP A 65 -11.15 -14.46 -7.03
N ARG A 66 -10.64 -15.46 -6.32
CA ARG A 66 -9.24 -15.91 -6.37
C ARG A 66 -9.07 -17.21 -7.16
N THR A 67 -10.03 -17.58 -7.97
CA THR A 67 -9.94 -18.80 -8.80
C THR A 67 -8.76 -18.72 -9.76
N ASP A 68 -8.52 -17.53 -10.31
CA ASP A 68 -7.47 -17.23 -11.30
C ASP A 68 -6.65 -15.97 -10.97
N LEU A 69 -6.99 -15.30 -9.87
CA LEU A 69 -6.31 -14.10 -9.40
C LEU A 69 -5.56 -14.37 -8.09
N SER A 70 -4.28 -14.10 -8.07
CA SER A 70 -3.51 -13.95 -6.84
C SER A 70 -3.79 -12.60 -6.21
N ALA A 71 -3.80 -12.53 -4.87
CA ALA A 71 -3.99 -11.28 -4.14
C ALA A 71 -3.18 -11.23 -2.85
N ILE A 72 -2.53 -10.08 -2.61
CA ILE A 72 -1.79 -9.77 -1.40
C ILE A 72 -2.52 -8.63 -0.68
N PRO A 73 -3.18 -8.88 0.46
CA PRO A 73 -3.76 -7.81 1.27
C PRO A 73 -2.69 -6.80 1.70
N LEU A 74 -2.99 -5.51 1.60
CA LEU A 74 -2.05 -4.44 1.90
C LEU A 74 -2.42 -3.65 3.15
N TYR A 75 -3.65 -3.16 3.20
CA TYR A 75 -4.16 -2.38 4.33
C TYR A 75 -5.68 -2.40 4.36
N THR A 76 -6.20 -2.06 5.52
CA THR A 76 -7.62 -1.87 5.80
C THR A 76 -7.90 -0.38 5.92
N GLU A 77 -9.04 0.06 5.42
CA GLU A 77 -9.51 1.44 5.46
C GLU A 77 -10.59 1.59 6.52
N THR A 78 -10.48 2.65 7.31
CA THR A 78 -11.53 3.04 8.24
C THR A 78 -12.79 3.43 7.47
N THR A 79 -13.94 2.96 7.90
CA THR A 79 -15.24 3.43 7.41
C THR A 79 -15.61 4.73 8.11
N VAL A 80 -16.13 5.69 7.36
CA VAL A 80 -16.49 7.01 7.85
C VAL A 80 -17.87 7.43 7.38
N VAL A 81 -18.50 8.32 8.13
CA VAL A 81 -19.73 9.01 7.73
C VAL A 81 -19.35 10.39 7.22
N VAL A 82 -19.69 10.70 5.97
CA VAL A 82 -19.58 12.05 5.38
C VAL A 82 -20.81 12.85 5.79
N ILE A 83 -20.59 14.03 6.36
CA ILE A 83 -21.61 14.90 6.96
C ILE A 83 -21.37 16.37 6.61
N PRO A 84 -22.40 17.22 6.52
CA PRO A 84 -22.24 18.66 6.47
C PRO A 84 -21.49 19.18 7.71
N LYS A 85 -20.72 20.26 7.57
CA LYS A 85 -19.94 20.82 8.69
C LYS A 85 -20.79 21.41 9.82
N ASP A 86 -22.01 21.80 9.52
CA ASP A 86 -23.00 22.33 10.46
C ASP A 86 -23.93 21.26 11.04
N HIS A 87 -23.75 20.01 10.67
CA HIS A 87 -24.52 18.88 11.18
C HIS A 87 -24.17 18.59 12.65
N GLU A 88 -25.17 18.22 13.49
CA GLU A 88 -24.98 17.93 14.91
C GLU A 88 -23.97 16.80 15.18
N ALA A 89 -23.89 15.80 14.31
CA ALA A 89 -22.91 14.71 14.40
C ALA A 89 -21.43 15.17 14.31
N THR A 90 -21.18 16.46 14.00
CA THR A 90 -19.82 17.01 14.05
C THR A 90 -19.33 17.25 15.49
N ALA A 91 -20.25 17.28 16.47
CA ALA A 91 -19.93 17.51 17.88
C ALA A 91 -19.21 16.33 18.56
N VAL A 92 -19.26 15.13 17.95
CA VAL A 92 -18.60 13.93 18.47
C VAL A 92 -17.37 13.58 17.64
N GLU A 93 -16.44 12.80 18.20
CA GLU A 93 -15.22 12.38 17.51
C GLU A 93 -15.44 11.16 16.61
N GLU A 94 -16.38 10.28 17.00
CA GLU A 94 -16.78 9.07 16.26
C GLU A 94 -18.28 8.83 16.39
N LEU A 95 -18.84 8.06 15.48
CA LEU A 95 -20.26 7.68 15.41
C LEU A 95 -20.40 6.18 15.48
N SER A 96 -21.55 5.71 15.99
CA SER A 96 -22.00 4.33 15.91
C SER A 96 -23.14 4.18 14.90
N PRO A 97 -23.49 2.96 14.47
CA PRO A 97 -24.67 2.73 13.64
C PRO A 97 -25.97 3.22 14.28
N GLU A 98 -26.08 3.19 15.60
CA GLU A 98 -27.21 3.65 16.36
C GLU A 98 -27.42 5.16 16.25
N ASP A 99 -26.33 5.93 16.18
CA ASP A 99 -26.37 7.40 16.01
C ASP A 99 -26.96 7.80 14.65
N LEU A 100 -26.95 6.88 13.68
CA LEU A 100 -27.51 7.10 12.34
C LEU A 100 -28.95 6.60 12.19
N ALA A 101 -29.55 6.00 13.23
CA ALA A 101 -30.84 5.30 13.11
C ALA A 101 -31.97 6.19 12.57
N GLU A 102 -31.98 7.47 12.94
CA GLU A 102 -32.99 8.45 12.52
C GLU A 102 -32.56 9.27 11.28
N GLU A 103 -31.32 9.11 10.83
CA GLU A 103 -30.78 9.82 9.67
C GLU A 103 -31.16 9.19 8.35
N THR A 104 -31.28 9.99 7.29
CA THR A 104 -31.32 9.48 5.93
C THR A 104 -29.92 9.11 5.48
N VAL A 105 -29.65 7.85 5.15
CA VAL A 105 -28.35 7.39 4.70
C VAL A 105 -28.40 7.02 3.22
N LEU A 106 -27.55 7.69 2.45
CA LEU A 106 -27.39 7.47 1.01
C LEU A 106 -26.60 6.18 0.78
N HIS A 107 -27.08 5.34 -0.16
CA HIS A 107 -26.43 4.08 -0.51
C HIS A 107 -26.21 4.03 -2.03
N PRO A 108 -25.08 4.52 -2.56
CA PRO A 108 -24.81 4.59 -4.00
C PRO A 108 -24.75 3.21 -4.65
N LEU A 109 -24.94 3.16 -5.97
CA LEU A 109 -24.92 1.90 -6.71
C LEU A 109 -23.50 1.32 -6.82
N ASP A 110 -22.46 2.17 -6.74
CA ASP A 110 -21.04 1.81 -6.74
C ASP A 110 -20.49 1.58 -5.33
N ASP A 111 -21.36 1.29 -4.33
CA ASP A 111 -20.93 1.02 -2.95
C ASP A 111 -19.84 -0.05 -2.89
N THR A 112 -18.84 0.20 -2.06
CA THR A 112 -17.67 -0.66 -1.90
C THR A 112 -17.57 -1.35 -0.54
N LEU A 113 -18.50 -1.07 0.38
CA LEU A 113 -18.52 -1.70 1.70
C LEU A 113 -19.29 -3.02 1.70
N GLY A 114 -20.22 -3.20 0.75
CA GLY A 114 -21.04 -4.39 0.65
C GLY A 114 -21.91 -4.61 1.90
N TRP A 115 -22.38 -3.53 2.50
CA TRP A 115 -23.17 -3.59 3.72
C TRP A 115 -24.61 -3.94 3.39
N GLU A 116 -25.03 -5.16 3.69
CA GLU A 116 -26.38 -5.67 3.36
C GLU A 116 -27.50 -4.83 3.98
N ARG A 117 -27.27 -4.32 5.17
CA ARG A 117 -28.22 -3.46 5.90
C ARG A 117 -27.48 -2.25 6.47
N PRO A 118 -27.26 -1.22 5.64
CA PRO A 118 -26.68 0.04 6.12
C PRO A 118 -27.51 0.63 7.25
N PRO A 119 -26.90 1.35 8.21
CA PRO A 119 -27.63 2.00 9.27
C PRO A 119 -28.48 3.15 8.71
N GLY A 120 -29.45 3.59 9.51
CA GLY A 120 -30.31 4.73 9.16
C GLY A 120 -31.48 4.38 8.24
N ARG A 121 -32.17 5.41 7.79
CA ARG A 121 -33.29 5.31 6.86
C ARG A 121 -32.77 5.38 5.43
N PRO A 122 -33.17 4.46 4.53
CA PRO A 122 -32.75 4.54 3.14
C PRO A 122 -33.31 5.80 2.47
N ALA A 123 -32.52 6.44 1.61
CA ALA A 123 -33.01 7.48 0.72
C ALA A 123 -34.04 6.93 -0.27
N PHE A 124 -34.89 7.81 -0.80
CA PHE A 124 -35.92 7.41 -1.77
C PHE A 124 -35.32 6.78 -3.04
N GLU A 125 -34.21 7.31 -3.51
CA GLU A 125 -33.47 6.77 -4.65
C GLU A 125 -32.01 6.56 -4.27
N ARG A 126 -31.38 5.55 -4.87
CA ARG A 126 -29.95 5.31 -4.74
C ARG A 126 -29.19 6.18 -5.74
N PRO A 127 -28.20 6.99 -5.29
CA PRO A 127 -27.33 7.72 -6.19
C PRO A 127 -26.59 6.76 -7.13
N ALA A 128 -26.31 7.18 -8.37
CA ALA A 128 -25.60 6.34 -9.32
C ALA A 128 -24.15 6.09 -8.89
N THR A 129 -23.50 7.10 -8.31
CA THR A 129 -22.10 7.04 -7.89
C THR A 129 -21.91 7.59 -6.48
N THR A 130 -20.77 7.23 -5.87
CA THR A 130 -20.30 7.83 -4.62
C THR A 130 -20.11 9.35 -4.74
N GLU A 131 -19.66 9.83 -5.91
CA GLU A 131 -19.51 11.26 -6.19
C GLU A 131 -20.87 11.98 -6.15
N ASP A 132 -21.90 11.43 -6.83
CA ASP A 132 -23.26 11.98 -6.78
C ASP A 132 -23.83 11.97 -5.35
N ALA A 133 -23.53 10.91 -4.57
CA ALA A 133 -23.94 10.82 -3.18
C ALA A 133 -23.30 11.94 -2.34
N VAL A 134 -22.03 12.27 -2.57
CA VAL A 134 -21.35 13.38 -1.88
C VAL A 134 -22.01 14.74 -2.20
N GLU A 135 -22.42 14.95 -3.46
CA GLU A 135 -23.16 16.16 -3.85
C GLU A 135 -24.53 16.24 -3.13
N LEU A 136 -25.22 15.11 -2.97
CA LEU A 136 -26.48 15.06 -2.24
C LEU A 136 -26.31 15.30 -0.74
N VAL A 137 -25.20 14.82 -0.12
CA VAL A 137 -24.85 15.19 1.27
C VAL A 137 -24.65 16.69 1.39
N ALA A 138 -23.94 17.31 0.46
CA ALA A 138 -23.75 18.77 0.44
C ALA A 138 -25.06 19.57 0.25
N ALA A 139 -26.03 18.97 -0.44
CA ALA A 139 -27.37 19.53 -0.58
C ALA A 139 -28.29 19.27 0.64
N GLY A 140 -27.80 18.59 1.68
CA GLY A 140 -28.58 18.30 2.89
C GLY A 140 -29.66 17.20 2.72
N VAL A 141 -29.51 16.33 1.71
CA VAL A 141 -30.46 15.23 1.45
C VAL A 141 -30.29 14.08 2.46
N GLY A 142 -29.07 13.87 2.95
CA GLY A 142 -28.76 12.80 3.89
C GLY A 142 -27.27 12.71 4.18
N LEU A 143 -26.85 11.62 4.81
CA LEU A 143 -25.48 11.28 5.15
C LEU A 143 -24.96 10.16 4.25
N LEU A 144 -23.64 9.98 4.17
CA LEU A 144 -23.04 8.95 3.34
C LEU A 144 -21.99 8.16 4.10
N VAL A 145 -22.09 6.83 4.10
CA VAL A 145 -21.13 5.92 4.71
C VAL A 145 -20.21 5.36 3.63
N VAL A 146 -18.90 5.60 3.75
CA VAL A 146 -17.88 5.18 2.76
C VAL A 146 -16.54 4.89 3.42
N PRO A 147 -15.62 4.17 2.73
CA PRO A 147 -14.21 4.14 3.12
C PRO A 147 -13.61 5.55 3.14
N GLN A 148 -12.75 5.85 4.11
CA GLN A 148 -12.15 7.18 4.30
C GLN A 148 -11.41 7.69 3.05
N SER A 149 -10.86 6.80 2.25
CA SER A 149 -10.17 7.17 1.01
C SER A 149 -11.13 7.81 -0.02
N LEU A 150 -12.38 7.34 -0.09
CA LEU A 150 -13.41 7.91 -0.96
C LEU A 150 -13.91 9.25 -0.43
N ALA A 151 -14.09 9.39 0.89
CA ALA A 151 -14.41 10.67 1.51
C ALA A 151 -13.32 11.74 1.25
N ARG A 152 -12.06 11.32 1.14
CA ARG A 152 -10.93 12.20 0.79
C ARG A 152 -10.85 12.50 -0.70
N LEU A 153 -11.14 11.51 -1.56
CA LEU A 153 -11.14 11.66 -3.00
C LEU A 153 -12.18 12.70 -3.46
N TYR A 154 -13.40 12.59 -2.93
CA TYR A 154 -14.51 13.49 -3.24
C TYR A 154 -14.69 14.63 -2.20
N HIS A 155 -13.57 15.06 -1.62
CA HIS A 155 -13.57 16.07 -0.58
C HIS A 155 -14.21 17.39 -1.05
N ARG A 156 -15.12 17.94 -0.22
CA ARG A 156 -15.72 19.26 -0.39
C ARG A 156 -15.44 20.13 0.83
N LYS A 157 -15.38 21.46 0.62
CA LYS A 157 -15.08 22.42 1.69
C LYS A 157 -16.20 22.55 2.72
N ASP A 158 -17.44 22.28 2.32
CA ASP A 158 -18.66 22.34 3.12
C ASP A 158 -18.95 21.05 3.88
N LEU A 159 -18.22 19.98 3.59
CA LEU A 159 -18.35 18.67 4.22
C LEU A 159 -17.17 18.35 5.15
N THR A 160 -17.41 17.41 6.04
CA THR A 160 -16.43 16.75 6.89
C THR A 160 -16.79 15.27 7.03
N TYR A 161 -16.02 14.50 7.79
CA TYR A 161 -16.38 13.12 8.10
C TYR A 161 -15.99 12.74 9.52
N ARG A 162 -16.65 11.70 10.05
CA ARG A 162 -16.34 11.07 11.33
C ARG A 162 -16.17 9.56 11.14
N PRO A 163 -15.25 8.92 11.86
CA PRO A 163 -15.18 7.46 11.90
C PRO A 163 -16.52 6.86 12.33
N LEU A 164 -16.87 5.72 11.72
CA LEU A 164 -18.04 4.93 12.10
C LEU A 164 -17.55 3.63 12.73
N THR A 165 -17.88 3.41 14.01
CA THR A 165 -17.55 2.18 14.72
C THR A 165 -18.48 1.04 14.26
N ASP A 166 -18.11 -0.22 14.54
CA ASP A 166 -18.91 -1.41 14.25
C ASP A 166 -19.41 -1.50 12.80
N ALA A 167 -18.70 -0.86 11.86
CA ALA A 167 -19.01 -0.83 10.45
C ALA A 167 -18.13 -1.82 9.67
N PRO A 168 -18.60 -2.36 8.52
CA PRO A 168 -17.74 -3.11 7.62
C PRO A 168 -16.55 -2.28 7.17
N GLU A 169 -15.37 -2.90 7.11
CA GLU A 169 -14.14 -2.26 6.67
C GLU A 169 -13.83 -2.63 5.22
N SER A 170 -13.34 -1.67 4.47
CA SER A 170 -12.82 -1.90 3.13
C SER A 170 -11.34 -2.28 3.19
N ARG A 171 -10.93 -3.31 2.45
CA ARG A 171 -9.54 -3.76 2.39
C ARG A 171 -9.00 -3.65 0.98
N ILE A 172 -7.80 -3.10 0.86
CA ILE A 172 -7.08 -2.99 -0.41
C ILE A 172 -6.05 -4.11 -0.53
N ALA A 173 -5.97 -4.70 -1.71
CA ALA A 173 -4.99 -5.71 -2.07
C ALA A 173 -4.30 -5.36 -3.39
N LEU A 174 -3.05 -5.83 -3.56
CA LEU A 174 -2.44 -5.97 -4.87
C LEU A 174 -2.88 -7.30 -5.45
N SER A 175 -3.46 -7.29 -6.66
CA SER A 175 -3.94 -8.49 -7.36
C SER A 175 -3.38 -8.57 -8.78
N TRP A 176 -3.20 -9.77 -9.29
CA TRP A 176 -2.74 -10.06 -10.65
C TRP A 176 -3.20 -11.46 -11.08
N PRO A 177 -3.32 -11.76 -12.39
CA PRO A 177 -3.58 -13.10 -12.87
C PRO A 177 -2.44 -14.05 -12.52
N GLU A 178 -2.76 -15.19 -11.88
CA GLU A 178 -1.75 -16.12 -11.38
C GLU A 178 -0.86 -16.67 -12.51
N GLU A 179 -1.47 -17.02 -13.64
CA GLU A 179 -0.75 -17.53 -14.82
C GLU A 179 0.18 -16.49 -15.49
N ARG A 180 -0.01 -15.19 -15.17
CA ARG A 180 0.77 -14.08 -15.71
C ARG A 180 1.68 -13.44 -14.66
N THR A 181 2.21 -14.23 -13.74
CA THR A 181 3.24 -13.80 -12.78
C THR A 181 4.57 -13.64 -13.51
N THR A 182 4.73 -12.54 -14.25
CA THR A 182 5.96 -12.20 -14.99
C THR A 182 7.03 -11.62 -14.07
N ASP A 183 8.28 -11.50 -14.57
CA ASP A 183 9.38 -10.86 -13.83
C ASP A 183 9.03 -9.41 -13.40
N LEU A 184 8.27 -8.67 -14.24
CA LEU A 184 7.83 -7.32 -13.91
C LEU A 184 6.78 -7.32 -12.79
N VAL A 185 5.85 -8.29 -12.80
CA VAL A 185 4.88 -8.47 -11.69
C VAL A 185 5.62 -8.81 -10.40
N GLU A 186 6.60 -9.72 -10.43
CA GLU A 186 7.42 -10.09 -9.26
C GLU A 186 8.22 -8.89 -8.73
N GLU A 187 8.79 -8.06 -9.61
CA GLU A 187 9.50 -6.85 -9.20
C GLU A 187 8.52 -5.86 -8.52
N PHE A 188 7.31 -5.67 -9.09
CA PHE A 188 6.31 -4.80 -8.49
C PHE A 188 5.83 -5.32 -7.12
N ILE A 189 5.62 -6.64 -6.99
CA ILE A 189 5.35 -7.29 -5.69
C ILE A 189 6.49 -6.98 -4.69
N GLY A 190 7.74 -7.06 -5.16
CA GLY A 190 8.91 -6.70 -4.36
C GLY A 190 8.88 -5.26 -3.86
N ILE A 191 8.50 -4.32 -4.73
CA ILE A 191 8.35 -2.90 -4.40
C ILE A 191 7.26 -2.69 -3.36
N VAL A 192 6.09 -3.29 -3.56
CA VAL A 192 4.94 -3.17 -2.64
C VAL A 192 5.27 -3.74 -1.26
N ARG A 193 6.00 -4.86 -1.20
CA ARG A 193 6.48 -5.48 0.05
C ARG A 193 7.69 -4.77 0.68
N GLY A 194 8.19 -3.69 0.08
CA GLY A 194 9.34 -2.94 0.60
C GLY A 194 10.68 -3.67 0.49
N ARG A 195 10.82 -4.65 -0.44
CA ARG A 195 12.11 -5.31 -0.68
C ARG A 195 13.12 -4.32 -1.24
N THR A 196 14.35 -4.36 -0.75
CA THR A 196 15.45 -3.57 -1.31
C THR A 196 16.02 -4.24 -2.56
N VAL A 197 16.68 -3.47 -3.43
CA VAL A 197 17.31 -3.95 -4.69
C VAL A 197 18.28 -5.12 -4.46
N ASN A 198 18.88 -5.23 -3.27
CA ASN A 198 19.82 -6.29 -2.89
C ASN A 198 19.15 -7.51 -2.23
N SER A 199 17.83 -7.60 -2.20
CA SER A 199 17.13 -8.75 -1.62
C SER A 199 17.15 -9.92 -2.59
N THR A 200 17.95 -10.95 -2.29
CA THR A 200 18.10 -12.18 -3.10
C THR A 200 16.94 -13.17 -2.96
N ARG A 201 15.89 -12.85 -2.21
CA ARG A 201 14.70 -13.70 -2.07
C ARG A 201 13.80 -13.56 -3.29
N GLY A 202 13.89 -14.54 -4.20
CA GLY A 202 13.08 -14.62 -5.42
C GLY A 202 13.89 -14.68 -6.72
N ARG A 203 15.22 -14.55 -6.67
CA ARG A 203 16.07 -14.84 -7.84
C ARG A 203 16.43 -16.32 -7.86
N PRO A 204 16.27 -17.02 -9.02
CA PRO A 204 16.83 -18.35 -9.17
C PRO A 204 18.34 -18.32 -8.86
N PRO A 205 18.92 -19.35 -8.23
CA PRO A 205 20.35 -19.36 -7.95
C PRO A 205 21.14 -19.27 -9.25
N THR A 206 21.89 -18.19 -9.42
CA THR A 206 22.83 -18.03 -10.54
C THR A 206 23.82 -19.19 -10.48
N PRO A 207 24.06 -19.95 -11.59
CA PRO A 207 25.05 -21.01 -11.61
C PRO A 207 26.42 -20.47 -11.20
N PRO A 208 27.22 -21.22 -10.41
CA PRO A 208 28.51 -20.72 -9.94
C PRO A 208 29.44 -20.50 -11.13
N GLN A 209 29.87 -19.26 -11.33
CA GLN A 209 30.94 -18.94 -12.28
C GLN A 209 32.22 -19.67 -11.87
N PRO A 210 32.95 -20.32 -12.80
CA PRO A 210 34.20 -20.98 -12.47
C PRO A 210 35.25 -19.94 -12.08
N LYS A 211 35.74 -20.03 -10.84
CA LYS A 211 36.85 -19.21 -10.34
C LYS A 211 38.10 -19.47 -11.20
N ALA A 212 38.56 -18.46 -11.92
CA ALA A 212 39.84 -18.47 -12.61
C ALA A 212 40.97 -18.63 -11.57
N LYS A 213 41.73 -19.74 -11.72
CA LYS A 213 42.92 -20.00 -10.91
C LYS A 213 44.00 -19.00 -11.31
N SER A 214 44.30 -18.05 -10.39
CA SER A 214 45.50 -17.25 -10.51
C SER A 214 46.72 -18.09 -10.17
N LYS A 215 47.63 -18.21 -11.14
CA LYS A 215 48.93 -18.86 -11.01
C LYS A 215 49.81 -18.14 -10.00
N ALA A 216 50.26 -18.89 -8.99
CA ALA A 216 51.31 -18.50 -8.07
C ALA A 216 52.62 -18.37 -8.82
N LYS A 217 53.31 -17.25 -8.61
CA LYS A 217 54.72 -17.07 -8.99
C LYS A 217 55.55 -17.16 -7.71
N ARG A 218 56.37 -18.22 -7.66
CA ARG A 218 57.43 -18.42 -6.65
C ARG A 218 58.56 -17.38 -6.85
N SER A 219 59.06 -16.85 -5.77
CA SER A 219 60.47 -16.42 -5.65
C SER A 219 60.94 -16.65 -4.22
N ASP A 220 61.93 -17.52 -4.09
CA ASP A 220 62.79 -17.74 -2.91
C ASP A 220 63.60 -16.49 -2.60
N ASP A 221 63.84 -16.17 -1.32
CA ASP A 221 65.16 -16.10 -0.69
C ASP A 221 65.10 -15.74 0.80
N LYS A 222 65.62 -16.62 1.56
CA LYS A 222 66.60 -16.72 2.63
C LYS A 222 66.73 -15.68 3.74
N LYS A 223 66.67 -16.27 4.97
CA LYS A 223 67.47 -16.04 6.19
C LYS A 223 67.20 -14.71 6.96
N SER A 224 67.13 -14.63 8.26
CA SER A 224 67.59 -15.43 9.39
C SER A 224 67.16 -14.78 10.73
N ALA A 225 67.04 -15.63 11.76
CA ALA A 225 67.32 -15.42 13.18
C ALA A 225 66.36 -14.62 14.10
N THR A 226 65.77 -15.36 14.96
CA THR A 226 65.25 -15.17 16.35
C THR A 226 66.24 -14.47 17.31
N PRO A 227 65.95 -14.28 18.62
CA PRO A 227 64.74 -13.88 19.36
C PRO A 227 64.97 -12.83 20.45
N ARG A 228 63.97 -12.32 21.15
CA ARG A 228 63.95 -12.10 22.59
C ARG A 228 62.70 -11.38 23.11
N LYS A 229 62.00 -12.07 23.99
CA LYS A 229 61.13 -11.55 25.05
C LYS A 229 62.04 -11.07 26.22
N PRO A 230 61.62 -10.45 27.33
CA PRO A 230 60.25 -10.19 27.84
C PRO A 230 60.08 -8.87 28.69
N ALA A 231 58.93 -8.79 29.35
CA ALA A 231 58.57 -8.20 30.64
C ALA A 231 58.08 -6.74 30.66
N ALA A 232 56.88 -6.61 31.04
CA ALA A 232 56.23 -6.46 32.34
C ALA A 232 56.00 -4.99 32.77
N GLY A 233 54.79 -4.70 33.16
CA GLY A 233 54.62 -3.81 34.28
C GLY A 233 53.47 -2.82 34.26
N LYS A 234 52.40 -3.23 34.96
CA LYS A 234 51.61 -2.43 35.92
C LYS A 234 50.54 -1.44 35.42
N GLN A 235 49.32 -1.85 35.67
CA GLN A 235 48.20 -1.01 36.22
C GLN A 235 48.66 -0.29 37.55
N PRO A 236 47.94 0.69 38.14
CA PRO A 236 46.48 0.79 38.27
C PRO A 236 45.88 2.21 38.55
N ARG A 237 44.53 2.22 38.69
CA ARG A 237 43.68 3.08 39.55
C ARG A 237 43.46 4.55 39.09
N GLY A 238 42.29 5.12 39.19
CA GLY A 238 41.08 4.97 39.94
C GLY A 238 40.26 6.23 39.86
N GLY A 239 39.00 6.10 40.23
CA GLY A 239 38.24 7.03 41.02
C GLY A 239 37.22 7.86 40.21
N ALA A 240 36.02 7.58 40.23
CA ALA A 240 34.95 7.75 41.20
C ALA A 240 34.21 9.10 41.15
N LYS A 241 32.91 8.99 40.94
CA LYS A 241 31.79 9.60 41.65
C LYS A 241 31.09 10.89 41.17
N ARG A 242 29.78 10.71 41.13
CA ARG A 242 28.68 11.60 41.57
C ARG A 242 28.28 12.74 40.61
N GLY A 243 26.99 13.08 40.39
CA GLY A 243 25.75 12.84 41.07
C GLY A 243 24.56 13.47 40.29
N LYS A 244 23.40 12.92 40.48
CA LYS A 244 22.08 13.55 40.23
C LYS A 244 21.83 14.69 41.24
N PRO A 245 20.92 15.68 41.04
CA PRO A 245 19.47 15.41 41.12
C PRO A 245 18.54 16.31 40.27
N ARG A 246 17.38 15.77 39.95
CA ARG A 246 15.97 16.20 40.18
C ARG A 246 15.66 17.69 40.42
N ARG A 247 14.67 18.22 39.66
CA ARG A 247 13.33 18.62 40.14
C ARG A 247 12.47 19.27 39.03
N ARG A 248 11.22 18.84 39.07
CA ARG A 248 10.01 19.48 38.53
C ARG A 248 9.67 20.78 39.32
N PRO A 249 8.73 21.61 38.90
CA PRO A 249 7.30 21.25 38.75
C PRO A 249 6.82 21.21 37.33
#